data_440504650e2a5e3142e09af7e3677bcc
#
_entry.id   440504650e2a5e3142e09af7e3677bcc
#
_cell.length_a   1.000
_cell.length_b   1.000
_cell.length_c   1.000
_cell.angle_alpha   90.00
_cell.angle_beta   90.00
_cell.angle_gamma   90.00
#
_symmetry.space_group_name_H-M   'P 1'
#
loop_
_entity.id
_entity.type
_entity.pdbx_description
1 polymer ?
#
loop_
_entity_poly.entity_id
_entity_poly.type
_entity_poly.pdbx_seq_one_letter_code
_entity_poly.pdbx_strand_id
1 'polypeptide(L)'
;MSTLLLKNISQLVTCDDNDRLLTNVDLYCEDGFIKAIGPELAVTADETIDASHMLCYPGLVNTHHHLYQVFARNLPQVQNMELFDWLKTLYEIWKNLDEDVIRLSLSLIHI
;
A
#
# COMPACT_ATOMS: atom_id res chain seq x y z
N MET A 1 12.53 -17.67 12.64
CA MET A 1 11.81 -17.90 11.39
C MET A 1 10.38 -17.54 11.65
N SER A 2 9.80 -16.67 10.84
CA SER A 2 8.38 -16.33 10.93
C SER A 2 7.67 -16.87 9.69
N THR A 3 6.56 -17.55 9.91
CA THR A 3 5.80 -18.17 8.83
C THR A 3 4.35 -17.68 8.85
N LEU A 4 3.80 -17.40 7.66
CA LEU A 4 2.44 -16.95 7.46
C LEU A 4 1.78 -17.80 6.37
N LEU A 5 0.57 -18.25 6.64
CA LEU A 5 -0.29 -18.95 5.69
C LEU A 5 -1.59 -18.18 5.49
N LEU A 6 -1.84 -17.71 4.27
CA LEU A 6 -3.15 -17.21 3.87
C LEU A 6 -3.89 -18.39 3.23
N LYS A 7 -5.01 -18.79 3.83
CA LYS A 7 -5.81 -19.92 3.36
C LYS A 7 -7.05 -19.49 2.59
N ASN A 8 -7.43 -20.32 1.61
CA ASN A 8 -8.70 -20.17 0.89
C ASN A 8 -8.85 -18.80 0.20
N ILE A 9 -7.76 -18.19 -0.27
CA ILE A 9 -7.83 -16.88 -0.91
C ILE A 9 -8.85 -16.91 -2.04
N SER A 10 -9.88 -16.08 -1.93
CA SER A 10 -10.96 -16.02 -2.93
C SER A 10 -10.42 -15.67 -4.31
N GLN A 11 -9.60 -14.64 -4.38
CA GLN A 11 -8.90 -14.23 -5.60
C GLN A 11 -7.50 -13.74 -5.26
N LEU A 12 -6.49 -14.25 -5.95
CA LEU A 12 -5.10 -13.81 -5.86
C LEU A 12 -4.62 -13.32 -7.22
N VAL A 13 -4.26 -12.03 -7.26
CA VAL A 13 -3.65 -11.39 -8.43
C VAL A 13 -2.14 -11.45 -8.28
N THR A 14 -1.46 -12.10 -9.20
CA THR A 14 -0.01 -12.32 -9.06
C THR A 14 0.82 -11.11 -9.45
N CYS A 15 0.35 -10.28 -10.38
CA CYS A 15 1.12 -9.21 -11.01
C CYS A 15 2.51 -9.68 -11.48
N ASP A 16 2.61 -10.93 -11.88
CA ASP A 16 3.79 -11.50 -12.52
C ASP A 16 3.74 -11.29 -14.05
N ASP A 17 4.78 -11.72 -14.76
CA ASP A 17 4.87 -11.55 -16.22
C ASP A 17 3.69 -12.15 -17.01
N ASN A 18 2.87 -12.98 -16.37
CA ASN A 18 1.70 -13.62 -16.98
C ASN A 18 0.37 -13.02 -16.48
N ASP A 19 0.39 -12.04 -15.58
CA ASP A 19 -0.80 -11.37 -14.99
C ASP A 19 -1.88 -12.38 -14.55
N ARG A 20 -1.48 -13.44 -13.87
CA ARG A 20 -2.39 -14.52 -13.49
C ARG A 20 -3.37 -14.08 -12.40
N LEU A 21 -4.62 -14.49 -12.58
CA LEU A 21 -5.65 -14.45 -11.53
C LEU A 21 -5.92 -15.88 -11.07
N LEU A 22 -5.56 -16.18 -9.83
CA LEU A 22 -5.79 -17.49 -9.22
C LEU A 22 -6.98 -17.41 -8.26
N THR A 23 -7.75 -18.48 -8.16
CA THR A 23 -8.92 -18.55 -7.28
C THR A 23 -8.85 -19.75 -6.36
N ASN A 24 -9.34 -19.60 -5.13
CA ASN A 24 -9.38 -20.66 -4.12
C ASN A 24 -8.01 -21.31 -3.92
N VAL A 25 -6.99 -20.49 -3.69
CA VAL A 25 -5.61 -20.92 -3.45
C VAL A 25 -5.14 -20.47 -2.08
N ASP A 26 -4.14 -21.18 -1.56
CA ASP A 26 -3.37 -20.79 -0.38
C ASP A 26 -2.08 -20.09 -0.82
N LEU A 27 -1.55 -19.22 0.04
CA LEU A 27 -0.25 -18.59 -0.11
C LEU A 27 0.53 -18.76 1.17
N TYR A 28 1.72 -19.34 1.07
CA TYR A 28 2.63 -19.56 2.19
C TYR A 28 3.87 -18.69 2.07
N CYS A 29 4.16 -17.96 3.15
CA CYS A 29 5.35 -17.12 3.30
C CYS A 29 6.23 -17.62 4.44
N GLU A 30 7.54 -17.51 4.26
CA GLU A 30 8.56 -17.82 5.25
C GLU A 30 9.65 -16.74 5.21
N ASP A 31 9.93 -16.14 6.36
CA ASP A 31 10.95 -15.10 6.54
C ASP A 31 10.81 -13.94 5.51
N GLY A 32 9.56 -13.52 5.24
CA GLY A 32 9.26 -12.43 4.33
C GLY A 32 9.25 -12.78 2.84
N PHE A 33 9.41 -14.05 2.48
CA PHE A 33 9.38 -14.51 1.09
C PHE A 33 8.21 -15.45 0.83
N ILE A 34 7.57 -15.31 -0.32
CA ILE A 34 6.58 -16.27 -0.81
C ILE A 34 7.30 -17.56 -1.19
N LYS A 35 6.92 -18.67 -0.57
CA LYS A 35 7.50 -20.00 -0.81
C LYS A 35 6.61 -20.90 -1.64
N ALA A 36 5.29 -20.77 -1.48
CA ALA A 36 4.35 -21.59 -2.23
C ALA A 36 3.04 -20.84 -2.47
N ILE A 37 2.44 -21.09 -3.62
CA ILE A 37 1.07 -20.72 -3.96
C ILE A 37 0.43 -21.93 -4.60
N GLY A 38 -0.74 -22.32 -4.13
CA GLY A 38 -1.47 -23.46 -4.70
C GLY A 38 -2.70 -23.82 -3.89
N PRO A 39 -3.54 -24.72 -4.39
CA PRO A 39 -4.69 -25.18 -3.64
C PRO A 39 -4.26 -26.08 -2.47
N GLU A 40 -4.94 -25.95 -1.34
CA GLU A 40 -4.86 -26.86 -0.19
C GLU A 40 -3.42 -27.21 0.24
N LEU A 41 -2.58 -26.16 0.48
CA LEU A 41 -1.20 -26.38 0.89
C LEU A 41 -1.14 -27.17 2.23
N ALA A 42 -0.46 -28.30 2.22
CA ALA A 42 -0.24 -29.14 3.40
C ALA A 42 0.93 -28.62 4.24
N VAL A 43 0.85 -27.36 4.70
CA VAL A 43 1.87 -26.70 5.53
C VAL A 43 1.26 -26.20 6.82
N THR A 44 2.10 -26.04 7.86
CA THR A 44 1.76 -25.33 9.10
C THR A 44 2.54 -24.05 9.15
N ALA A 45 1.96 -23.01 9.74
CA ALA A 45 2.58 -21.70 9.91
C ALA A 45 2.37 -21.18 11.34
N ASP A 46 3.23 -20.24 11.75
CA ASP A 46 3.09 -19.54 13.04
C ASP A 46 1.80 -18.72 13.08
N GLU A 47 1.42 -18.16 11.93
CA GLU A 47 0.19 -17.42 11.77
C GLU A 47 -0.58 -17.95 10.55
N THR A 48 -1.88 -18.13 10.72
CA THR A 48 -2.79 -18.55 9.63
C THR A 48 -3.98 -17.61 9.57
N ILE A 49 -4.25 -17.07 8.39
CA ILE A 49 -5.38 -16.16 8.13
C ILE A 49 -6.33 -16.83 7.12
N ASP A 50 -7.61 -16.94 7.47
CA ASP A 50 -8.64 -17.32 6.50
C ASP A 50 -8.97 -16.15 5.59
N ALA A 51 -8.63 -16.30 4.31
CA ALA A 51 -8.81 -15.30 3.27
C ALA A 51 -9.97 -15.62 2.31
N SER A 52 -10.92 -16.46 2.73
CA SER A 52 -12.04 -16.93 1.91
C SER A 52 -12.96 -15.83 1.35
N HIS A 53 -12.89 -14.62 1.93
CA HIS A 53 -13.65 -13.46 1.47
C HIS A 53 -12.74 -12.28 1.08
N MET A 54 -11.46 -12.55 0.80
CA MET A 54 -10.45 -11.53 0.55
C MET A 54 -9.91 -11.60 -0.87
N LEU A 55 -9.53 -10.42 -1.37
CA LEU A 55 -8.63 -10.27 -2.51
C LEU A 55 -7.21 -10.20 -2.00
N CYS A 56 -6.30 -10.90 -2.65
CA CYS A 56 -4.87 -10.83 -2.35
C CYS A 56 -4.11 -10.38 -3.59
N TYR A 57 -3.27 -9.38 -3.43
CA TYR A 57 -2.36 -8.90 -4.46
C TYR A 57 -1.10 -8.32 -3.82
N PRO A 58 0.00 -8.15 -4.57
CA PRO A 58 1.24 -7.58 -4.05
C PRO A 58 1.03 -6.19 -3.46
N GLY A 59 1.83 -5.85 -2.46
CA GLY A 59 1.80 -4.54 -1.84
C GLY A 59 1.93 -3.42 -2.88
N LEU A 60 1.10 -2.40 -2.76
CA LEU A 60 1.11 -1.27 -3.67
C LEU A 60 2.41 -0.49 -3.54
N VAL A 61 3.02 -0.13 -4.68
CA VAL A 61 4.19 0.74 -4.76
C VAL A 61 3.77 2.06 -5.39
N ASN A 62 3.85 3.14 -4.62
CA ASN A 62 3.61 4.47 -5.13
C ASN A 62 4.94 5.18 -5.40
N THR A 63 5.28 5.35 -6.68
CA THR A 63 6.52 6.00 -7.11
C THR A 63 6.37 7.49 -7.33
N HIS A 64 5.16 8.05 -7.22
CA HIS A 64 4.89 9.46 -7.37
C HIS A 64 4.02 9.95 -6.21
N HIS A 65 4.62 10.65 -5.26
CA HIS A 65 3.93 11.17 -4.09
C HIS A 65 4.47 12.53 -3.65
N HIS A 66 3.58 13.36 -3.14
CA HIS A 66 3.90 14.69 -2.59
C HIS A 66 3.58 14.71 -1.09
N LEU A 67 4.34 13.95 -0.30
CA LEU A 67 4.07 13.75 1.13
C LEU A 67 4.02 15.05 1.93
N TYR A 68 4.84 16.04 1.56
CA TYR A 68 4.87 17.36 2.20
C TYR A 68 3.55 18.15 2.05
N GLN A 69 2.69 17.77 1.09
CA GLN A 69 1.42 18.48 0.84
C GLN A 69 0.32 18.12 1.85
N VAL A 70 0.55 17.15 2.71
CA VAL A 70 -0.47 16.67 3.66
C VAL A 70 -1.06 17.78 4.51
N PHE A 71 -0.24 18.73 4.99
CA PHE A 71 -0.71 19.84 5.82
C PHE A 71 -1.42 20.95 5.04
N ALA A 72 -1.30 20.94 3.71
CA ALA A 72 -1.98 21.89 2.84
C ALA A 72 -3.21 21.26 2.15
N ARG A 73 -3.62 20.06 2.57
CA ARG A 73 -4.82 19.41 2.03
C ARG A 73 -6.07 20.22 2.36
N ASN A 74 -6.94 20.29 1.37
CA ASN A 74 -8.29 20.80 1.54
C ASN A 74 -8.37 22.26 2.03
N LEU A 75 -7.39 23.08 1.67
CA LEU A 75 -7.41 24.51 1.95
C LEU A 75 -8.51 25.19 1.13
N PRO A 76 -9.47 25.90 1.77
CA PRO A 76 -10.60 26.51 1.05
C PRO A 76 -10.16 27.50 -0.04
N GLN A 77 -9.06 28.20 0.19
CA GLN A 77 -8.56 29.26 -0.70
C GLN A 77 -8.15 28.74 -2.08
N VAL A 78 -7.79 27.45 -2.19
CA VAL A 78 -7.22 26.88 -3.41
C VAL A 78 -8.13 25.90 -4.13
N GLN A 79 -9.32 25.64 -3.60
CA GLN A 79 -10.21 24.57 -4.08
C GLN A 79 -10.63 24.70 -5.57
N ASN A 80 -10.78 25.92 -6.07
CA ASN A 80 -11.24 26.21 -7.42
C ASN A 80 -10.21 26.98 -8.26
N MET A 81 -8.95 26.93 -7.87
CA MET A 81 -7.88 27.60 -8.60
C MET A 81 -7.42 26.79 -9.81
N GLU A 82 -7.04 27.47 -10.88
CA GLU A 82 -6.29 26.90 -11.97
C GLU A 82 -4.90 26.43 -11.49
N LEU A 83 -4.32 25.43 -12.15
CA LEU A 83 -3.12 24.73 -11.71
C LEU A 83 -1.97 25.67 -11.29
N PHE A 84 -1.65 26.67 -12.12
CA PHE A 84 -0.51 27.56 -11.84
C PHE A 84 -0.77 28.52 -10.69
N ASP A 85 -1.98 29.00 -10.54
CA ASP A 85 -2.35 29.86 -9.42
C ASP A 85 -2.43 29.06 -8.12
N TRP A 86 -2.93 27.83 -8.20
CA TRP A 86 -2.89 26.84 -7.12
C TRP A 86 -1.44 26.60 -6.65
N LEU A 87 -0.51 26.33 -7.57
CA LEU A 87 0.89 26.13 -7.25
C LEU A 87 1.52 27.36 -6.60
N LYS A 88 1.36 28.55 -7.18
CA LYS A 88 1.91 29.80 -6.61
C LYS A 88 1.43 30.02 -5.19
N THR A 89 0.14 29.82 -4.94
CA THR A 89 -0.46 30.02 -3.62
C THR A 89 0.11 29.02 -2.62
N LEU A 90 0.23 27.74 -3.01
CA LEU A 90 0.75 26.71 -2.11
C LEU A 90 2.25 26.83 -1.86
N TYR A 91 3.04 27.32 -2.81
CA TYR A 91 4.48 27.57 -2.57
C TYR A 91 4.72 28.58 -1.46
N GLU A 92 3.82 29.55 -1.27
CA GLU A 92 3.90 30.50 -0.14
C GLU A 92 3.72 29.80 1.21
N ILE A 93 3.03 28.67 1.25
CA ILE A 93 2.87 27.82 2.42
C ILE A 93 4.06 26.87 2.54
N TRP A 94 4.39 26.14 1.47
CA TRP A 94 5.42 25.12 1.48
C TRP A 94 6.83 25.65 1.73
N LYS A 95 7.12 26.89 1.39
CA LYS A 95 8.41 27.53 1.72
C LYS A 95 8.70 27.59 3.22
N ASN A 96 7.69 27.40 4.06
CA ASN A 96 7.81 27.42 5.52
C ASN A 96 7.94 26.02 6.13
N LEU A 97 7.97 24.97 5.31
CA LEU A 97 8.16 23.60 5.78
C LEU A 97 9.60 23.42 6.26
N ASP A 98 9.74 22.81 7.41
CA ASP A 98 11.01 22.39 7.98
C ASP A 98 11.13 20.86 8.02
N GLU A 99 12.26 20.37 8.52
CA GLU A 99 12.53 18.93 8.60
C GLU A 99 11.51 18.19 9.49
N ASP A 100 11.12 18.79 10.61
CA ASP A 100 10.20 18.17 11.55
C ASP A 100 8.80 18.03 10.96
N VAL A 101 8.32 19.06 10.27
CA VAL A 101 7.04 19.03 9.56
C VAL A 101 7.05 17.98 8.45
N ILE A 102 8.13 17.89 7.67
CA ILE A 102 8.26 16.88 6.63
C ILE A 102 8.29 15.47 7.24
N ARG A 103 9.05 15.26 8.31
CA ARG A 103 9.09 13.97 9.03
C ARG A 103 7.70 13.57 9.54
N LEU A 104 6.97 14.52 10.12
CA LEU A 104 5.60 14.26 10.59
C LEU A 104 4.65 13.94 9.44
N SER A 105 4.76 14.64 8.31
CA SER A 105 3.92 14.35 7.13
C SER A 105 4.18 12.97 6.55
N LEU A 106 5.43 12.53 6.53
CA LEU A 106 5.81 11.18 6.13
C LEU A 106 5.24 10.12 7.06
N SER A 107 5.15 10.41 8.36
CA SER A 107 4.64 9.44 9.35
C SER A 107 3.18 9.06 9.13
N LEU A 108 2.43 9.87 8.40
CA LEU A 108 1.01 9.60 8.09
C LEU A 108 0.82 8.37 7.18
N ILE A 109 1.86 7.89 6.51
CA ILE A 109 1.79 6.64 5.75
C ILE A 109 1.55 5.41 6.64
N HIS A 110 1.83 5.51 7.94
CA HIS A 110 1.63 4.43 8.90
C HIS A 110 0.22 4.38 9.49
N ILE A 111 -0.64 5.28 9.10
CA ILE A 111 -2.05 5.28 9.48
C ILE A 111 -2.85 4.47 8.48
#